data_f9c7f6d09b6b7652afcefbc889d0944e
#
_entry.id   f9c7f6d09b6b7652afcefbc889d0944e
#
_cell.length_a   1.000
_cell.length_b   1.000
_cell.length_c   1.000
_cell.angle_alpha   90.00
_cell.angle_beta   90.00
_cell.angle_gamma   90.00
#
_symmetry.space_group_name_H-M   'P 1'
#
loop_
_entity.id
_entity.type
_entity.pdbx_description
1 polymer ?
#
loop_
_entity_poly.entity_id
_entity_poly.type
_entity_poly.pdbx_seq_one_letter_code
_entity_poly.pdbx_strand_id
1 'polypeptide(L)'
;SMTDARDADGNLLPEKERLPKFGIMLRSSSMDELPELFAILMGHMSFVGPRPLRAVDLPYFKEEERARHKVRGGLIPPDSLSLRTITTYEEQFKYECEYANNVSLWLDIKVVFATFVILFKRVEDNYGTDDRPHLKDYRIKQAAE
;
A
#
# COMPACT_ATOMS: atom_id res chain seq x y z
N SER A 1 1.58 2.75 -15.75
CA SER A 1 0.81 4.00 -15.90
C SER A 1 1.65 5.28 -15.73
N MET A 2 2.88 5.18 -15.24
CA MET A 2 3.84 6.29 -15.09
C MET A 2 4.98 6.18 -16.09
N THR A 3 5.61 7.33 -16.43
CA THR A 3 6.85 7.39 -17.23
C THR A 3 8.06 7.35 -16.31
N ASP A 4 9.23 6.96 -16.83
CA ASP A 4 10.51 7.00 -16.12
C ASP A 4 11.26 8.32 -16.35
N ALA A 5 10.52 9.42 -16.48
CA ALA A 5 11.09 10.75 -16.69
C ALA A 5 11.98 11.14 -15.49
N ARG A 6 13.18 11.65 -15.82
CA ARG A 6 14.21 12.02 -14.84
C ARG A 6 14.61 13.48 -15.01
N ASP A 7 15.09 14.08 -13.93
CA ASP A 7 15.70 15.41 -13.96
C ASP A 7 17.11 15.37 -14.57
N ALA A 8 17.76 16.55 -14.66
CA ALA A 8 19.11 16.70 -15.20
C ALA A 8 20.17 15.94 -14.37
N ASP A 9 19.89 15.64 -13.11
CA ASP A 9 20.77 14.94 -12.17
C ASP A 9 20.51 13.41 -12.15
N GLY A 10 19.58 12.92 -13.01
CA GLY A 10 19.24 11.50 -13.14
C GLY A 10 18.26 10.97 -12.11
N ASN A 11 17.70 11.81 -11.22
CA ASN A 11 16.67 11.41 -10.26
C ASN A 11 15.30 11.38 -10.95
N LEU A 12 14.42 10.50 -10.47
CA LEU A 12 13.05 10.43 -10.97
C LEU A 12 12.29 11.72 -10.63
N LEU A 13 11.62 12.31 -11.62
CA LEU A 13 10.75 13.46 -11.41
C LEU A 13 9.61 13.12 -10.43
N PRO A 14 9.01 14.13 -9.76
CA PRO A 14 7.84 13.96 -8.91
C PRO A 14 6.71 13.23 -9.63
N GLU A 15 5.93 12.43 -8.90
CA GLU A 15 4.84 11.61 -9.46
C GLU A 15 3.89 12.40 -10.37
N LYS A 16 3.56 13.64 -9.99
CA LYS A 16 2.65 14.51 -10.75
C LYS A 16 3.16 14.83 -12.16
N GLU A 17 4.47 14.95 -12.33
CA GLU A 17 5.09 15.26 -13.62
C GLU A 17 5.32 14.01 -14.47
N ARG A 18 5.33 12.83 -13.83
CA ARG A 18 5.51 11.54 -14.49
C ARG A 18 4.20 10.89 -14.95
N LEU A 19 3.07 11.44 -14.54
CA LEU A 19 1.74 10.92 -14.88
C LEU A 19 1.25 11.54 -16.21
N PRO A 20 1.23 10.79 -17.33
CA PRO A 20 0.58 11.25 -18.55
C PRO A 20 -0.93 11.37 -18.35
N LYS A 21 -1.61 12.16 -19.18
CA LYS A 21 -3.08 12.33 -19.12
C LYS A 21 -3.85 11.00 -19.08
N PHE A 22 -3.38 10.01 -19.84
CA PHE A 22 -3.94 8.65 -19.82
C PHE A 22 -3.74 7.96 -18.46
N GLY A 23 -2.59 8.14 -17.82
CA GLY A 23 -2.34 7.60 -16.47
C GLY A 23 -3.22 8.24 -15.41
N ILE A 24 -3.51 9.55 -15.53
CA ILE A 24 -4.45 10.25 -14.65
C ILE A 24 -5.87 9.68 -14.82
N MET A 25 -6.32 9.48 -16.06
CA MET A 25 -7.62 8.88 -16.35
C MET A 25 -7.74 7.45 -15.79
N LEU A 26 -6.71 6.61 -15.97
CA LEU A 26 -6.68 5.24 -15.42
C LEU A 26 -6.79 5.24 -13.89
N ARG A 27 -6.03 6.11 -13.20
CA ARG A 27 -6.10 6.22 -11.74
C ARG A 27 -7.43 6.78 -11.24
N SER A 28 -7.98 7.79 -11.92
CA SER A 28 -9.27 8.38 -11.54
C SER A 28 -10.45 7.40 -11.69
N SER A 29 -10.32 6.44 -12.61
CA SER A 29 -11.31 5.38 -12.83
C SER A 29 -11.01 4.09 -12.04
N SER A 30 -9.93 4.05 -11.22
CA SER A 30 -9.43 2.85 -10.53
C SER A 30 -9.22 1.64 -11.46
N MET A 31 -9.04 1.86 -12.76
CA MET A 31 -8.78 0.79 -13.72
C MET A 31 -7.38 0.20 -13.59
N ASP A 32 -6.48 0.89 -12.93
CA ASP A 32 -5.14 0.39 -12.59
C ASP A 32 -5.18 -0.70 -11.50
N GLU A 33 -6.29 -0.83 -10.76
CA GLU A 33 -6.51 -1.91 -9.79
C GLU A 33 -7.14 -3.18 -10.41
N LEU A 34 -7.59 -3.14 -11.67
CA LEU A 34 -8.16 -4.30 -12.35
C LEU A 34 -7.24 -5.54 -12.36
N PRO A 35 -5.92 -5.42 -12.58
CA PRO A 35 -5.02 -6.57 -12.51
C PRO A 35 -5.03 -7.25 -11.13
N GLU A 36 -5.20 -6.49 -10.04
CA GLU A 36 -5.29 -7.04 -8.68
C GLU A 36 -6.59 -7.84 -8.48
N LEU A 37 -7.71 -7.39 -9.07
CA LEU A 37 -8.95 -8.16 -9.07
C LEU A 37 -8.80 -9.50 -9.81
N PHE A 38 -8.08 -9.52 -10.93
CA PHE A 38 -7.76 -10.79 -11.61
C PHE A 38 -6.85 -11.68 -10.75
N ALA A 39 -5.87 -11.12 -10.05
CA ALA A 39 -5.03 -11.88 -9.15
C ALA A 39 -5.83 -12.48 -7.98
N ILE A 40 -6.86 -11.78 -7.48
CA ILE A 40 -7.79 -12.30 -6.48
C ILE A 40 -8.61 -13.46 -7.05
N LEU A 41 -9.20 -13.30 -8.23
CA LEU A 41 -9.98 -14.35 -8.89
C LEU A 41 -9.16 -15.62 -9.13
N MET A 42 -7.88 -15.47 -9.50
CA MET A 42 -6.95 -16.59 -9.69
C MET A 42 -6.40 -17.16 -8.36
N GLY A 43 -6.75 -16.56 -7.21
CA GLY A 43 -6.30 -17.01 -5.91
C GLY A 43 -4.85 -16.63 -5.54
N HIS A 44 -4.21 -15.76 -6.31
CA HIS A 44 -2.86 -15.25 -6.02
C HIS A 44 -2.86 -14.17 -4.94
N MET A 45 -3.95 -13.40 -4.85
CA MET A 45 -4.17 -12.37 -3.85
C MET A 45 -5.47 -12.63 -3.07
N SER A 46 -5.62 -11.99 -1.92
CA SER A 46 -6.84 -11.96 -1.13
C SER A 46 -7.53 -10.59 -1.27
N PHE A 47 -8.80 -10.51 -0.91
CA PHE A 47 -9.51 -9.23 -0.80
C PHE A 47 -8.93 -8.41 0.35
N VAL A 48 -8.82 -9.01 1.54
CA VAL A 48 -8.20 -8.41 2.72
C VAL A 48 -6.86 -9.09 2.98
N GLY A 49 -5.82 -8.32 3.26
CA GLY A 49 -4.50 -8.86 3.55
C GLY A 49 -3.39 -7.81 3.50
N PRO A 50 -2.18 -8.17 3.93
CA PRO A 50 -1.02 -7.28 3.89
C PRO A 50 -0.79 -6.67 2.51
N ARG A 51 -0.50 -5.37 2.46
CA ARG A 51 -0.26 -4.68 1.20
C ARG A 51 0.96 -5.27 0.49
N PRO A 52 0.87 -5.71 -0.79
CA PRO A 52 2.02 -6.18 -1.53
C PRO A 52 3.09 -5.08 -1.65
N LEU A 53 4.33 -5.39 -1.26
CA LEU A 53 5.49 -4.53 -1.45
C LEU A 53 6.41 -5.11 -2.51
N ARG A 54 7.34 -4.28 -3.00
CA ARG A 54 8.26 -4.71 -4.06
C ARG A 54 9.22 -5.79 -3.55
N ALA A 55 9.58 -6.74 -4.40
CA ALA A 55 10.53 -7.79 -4.06
C ALA A 55 11.90 -7.25 -3.59
N VAL A 56 12.30 -6.08 -4.08
CA VAL A 56 13.54 -5.41 -3.66
C VAL A 56 13.52 -4.93 -2.21
N ASP A 57 12.34 -4.84 -1.59
CA ASP A 57 12.17 -4.42 -0.20
C ASP A 57 12.32 -5.60 0.80
N LEU A 58 12.31 -6.86 0.32
CA LEU A 58 12.42 -8.07 1.17
C LEU A 58 13.59 -8.09 2.15
N PRO A 59 14.82 -7.68 1.76
CA PRO A 59 15.96 -7.66 2.69
C PRO A 59 15.83 -6.65 3.82
N TYR A 60 14.94 -5.66 3.69
CA TYR A 60 14.78 -4.53 4.63
C TYR A 60 13.69 -4.77 5.68
N PHE A 61 13.02 -5.93 5.66
CA PHE A 61 12.10 -6.34 6.72
C PHE A 61 12.85 -6.84 7.95
N LYS A 62 12.42 -6.42 9.13
CA LYS A 62 12.84 -7.04 10.38
C LYS A 62 12.26 -8.44 10.50
N GLU A 63 12.89 -9.30 11.30
CA GLU A 63 12.44 -10.69 11.45
C GLU A 63 10.99 -10.79 11.95
N GLU A 64 10.61 -9.95 12.90
CA GLU A 64 9.26 -9.85 13.43
C GLU A 64 8.21 -9.43 12.38
N GLU A 65 8.61 -8.59 11.42
CA GLU A 65 7.74 -8.07 10.35
C GLU A 65 7.45 -9.13 9.28
N ARG A 66 8.25 -10.19 9.20
CA ARG A 66 8.09 -11.28 8.23
C ARG A 66 6.84 -12.13 8.49
N ALA A 67 6.26 -12.06 9.69
CA ALA A 67 5.01 -12.75 10.00
C ALA A 67 3.85 -12.37 9.04
N ARG A 68 3.88 -11.17 8.45
CA ARG A 68 2.95 -10.72 7.42
C ARG A 68 2.88 -11.64 6.19
N HIS A 69 3.97 -12.35 5.88
CA HIS A 69 4.05 -13.24 4.73
C HIS A 69 3.43 -14.63 4.96
N LYS A 70 2.86 -14.89 6.15
CA LYS A 70 2.11 -16.13 6.44
C LYS A 70 0.78 -16.19 5.67
N VAL A 71 0.29 -15.05 5.21
CA VAL A 71 -0.98 -14.92 4.47
C VAL A 71 -0.72 -14.27 3.12
N ARG A 72 -1.69 -14.40 2.21
CA ARG A 72 -1.62 -13.75 0.90
C ARG A 72 -1.73 -12.24 1.05
N GLY A 73 -1.04 -11.50 0.17
CA GLY A 73 -1.26 -10.07 0.02
C GLY A 73 -2.70 -9.77 -0.34
N GLY A 74 -3.19 -8.61 0.10
CA GLY A 74 -4.57 -8.18 -0.14
C GLY A 74 -4.69 -6.84 -0.83
N LEU A 75 -5.85 -6.62 -1.45
CA LEU A 75 -6.24 -5.34 -2.03
C LEU A 75 -6.53 -4.31 -0.92
N ILE A 76 -7.20 -4.75 0.13
CA ILE A 76 -7.57 -3.92 1.28
C ILE A 76 -6.64 -4.25 2.45
N PRO A 77 -5.75 -3.32 2.85
CA PRO A 77 -4.76 -3.61 3.87
C PRO A 77 -5.30 -3.44 5.30
N PRO A 78 -4.84 -4.28 6.27
CA PRO A 78 -5.30 -4.28 7.66
C PRO A 78 -5.00 -2.99 8.44
N ASP A 79 -4.01 -2.19 8.02
CA ASP A 79 -3.69 -0.90 8.65
C ASP A 79 -4.83 0.14 8.49
N SER A 80 -5.82 -0.12 7.64
CA SER A 80 -7.09 0.61 7.60
C SER A 80 -7.80 0.66 8.97
N LEU A 81 -7.55 -0.32 9.86
CA LEU A 81 -8.08 -0.33 11.22
C LEU A 81 -7.57 0.85 12.08
N SER A 82 -6.48 1.49 11.70
CA SER A 82 -5.99 2.72 12.35
C SER A 82 -6.92 3.90 12.13
N LEU A 83 -7.82 3.84 11.14
CA LEU A 83 -8.69 4.92 10.66
C LEU A 83 -7.92 6.18 10.22
N ARG A 84 -6.63 6.02 9.88
CA ARG A 84 -5.76 7.06 9.35
C ARG A 84 -5.59 6.91 7.85
N THR A 85 -5.48 8.02 7.17
CA THR A 85 -5.25 8.06 5.72
C THR A 85 -3.83 7.62 5.35
N ILE A 86 -2.86 7.94 6.22
CA ILE A 86 -1.44 7.59 6.05
C ILE A 86 -0.94 7.00 7.36
N THR A 87 -0.33 5.82 7.29
CA THR A 87 0.32 5.12 8.40
C THR A 87 1.83 5.09 8.22
N THR A 88 2.60 4.99 9.29
CA THR A 88 4.03 4.69 9.22
C THR A 88 4.25 3.22 8.82
N TYR A 89 5.46 2.86 8.36
CA TYR A 89 5.77 1.46 8.06
C TYR A 89 5.68 0.56 9.31
N GLU A 90 6.11 1.06 10.45
CA GLU A 90 6.02 0.35 11.72
C GLU A 90 4.57 0.05 12.12
N GLU A 91 3.71 1.05 11.98
CA GLU A 91 2.29 0.94 12.28
C GLU A 91 1.60 -0.01 11.29
N GLN A 92 1.88 0.13 9.99
CA GLN A 92 1.39 -0.75 8.95
C GLN A 92 1.78 -2.21 9.24
N PHE A 93 3.07 -2.49 9.47
CA PHE A 93 3.53 -3.86 9.69
C PHE A 93 2.98 -4.46 10.99
N LYS A 94 2.77 -3.64 12.02
CA LYS A 94 2.10 -4.09 13.24
C LYS A 94 0.70 -4.63 12.93
N TYR A 95 -0.16 -3.86 12.27
CA TYR A 95 -1.50 -4.30 11.90
C TYR A 95 -1.49 -5.52 10.97
N GLU A 96 -0.58 -5.55 10.00
CA GLU A 96 -0.47 -6.67 9.06
C GLU A 96 0.00 -7.96 9.74
N CYS A 97 0.94 -7.89 10.70
CA CYS A 97 1.38 -9.04 11.46
C CYS A 97 0.31 -9.53 12.44
N GLU A 98 -0.40 -8.61 13.11
CA GLU A 98 -1.54 -8.94 13.96
C GLU A 98 -2.64 -9.64 13.16
N TYR A 99 -2.96 -9.13 11.98
CA TYR A 99 -3.90 -9.74 11.05
C TYR A 99 -3.45 -11.15 10.63
N ALA A 100 -2.19 -11.30 10.21
CA ALA A 100 -1.66 -12.58 9.74
C ALA A 100 -1.69 -13.67 10.82
N ASN A 101 -1.63 -13.31 12.09
CA ASN A 101 -1.72 -14.24 13.20
C ASN A 101 -3.17 -14.53 13.66
N ASN A 102 -4.15 -13.69 13.29
CA ASN A 102 -5.53 -13.75 13.79
C ASN A 102 -6.57 -13.69 12.67
N VAL A 103 -6.27 -14.28 11.50
CA VAL A 103 -7.17 -14.24 10.34
C VAL A 103 -8.56 -14.76 10.71
N SER A 104 -9.59 -13.97 10.44
CA SER A 104 -10.98 -14.36 10.61
C SER A 104 -11.89 -13.51 9.71
N LEU A 105 -13.01 -14.10 9.28
CA LEU A 105 -14.01 -13.38 8.49
C LEU A 105 -14.51 -12.11 9.19
N TRP A 106 -14.63 -12.15 10.52
CA TRP A 106 -15.06 -10.99 11.31
C TRP A 106 -14.02 -9.86 11.25
N LEU A 107 -12.73 -10.20 11.26
CA LEU A 107 -11.65 -9.24 11.13
C LEU A 107 -11.64 -8.64 9.72
N ASP A 108 -11.88 -9.43 8.67
CA ASP A 108 -12.01 -8.97 7.29
C ASP A 108 -13.14 -7.95 7.15
N ILE A 109 -14.30 -8.23 7.72
CA ILE A 109 -15.45 -7.30 7.72
C ILE A 109 -15.08 -5.98 8.41
N LYS A 110 -14.37 -6.01 9.53
CA LYS A 110 -13.91 -4.82 10.23
C LYS A 110 -12.95 -3.99 9.37
N VAL A 111 -11.99 -4.64 8.70
CA VAL A 111 -11.02 -3.98 7.82
C VAL A 111 -11.73 -3.31 6.65
N VAL A 112 -12.65 -4.00 6.00
CA VAL A 112 -13.46 -3.45 4.90
C VAL A 112 -14.26 -2.24 5.39
N PHE A 113 -14.93 -2.34 6.53
CA PHE A 113 -15.71 -1.23 7.09
C PHE A 113 -14.82 -0.03 7.44
N ALA A 114 -13.66 -0.25 8.05
CA ALA A 114 -12.69 0.80 8.35
C ALA A 114 -12.21 1.52 7.09
N THR A 115 -12.00 0.77 6.00
CA THR A 115 -11.63 1.35 4.71
C THR A 115 -12.71 2.27 4.16
N PHE A 116 -13.98 1.88 4.25
CA PHE A 116 -15.08 2.77 3.86
C PHE A 116 -15.09 4.06 4.67
N VAL A 117 -14.88 3.98 5.98
CA VAL A 117 -14.79 5.17 6.84
C VAL A 117 -13.65 6.10 6.39
N ILE A 118 -12.48 5.55 6.04
CA ILE A 118 -11.34 6.33 5.53
C ILE A 118 -11.70 6.99 4.19
N LEU A 119 -12.33 6.25 3.28
CA LEU A 119 -12.74 6.79 1.98
C LEU A 119 -13.69 7.97 2.12
N PHE A 120 -14.69 7.88 3.00
CA PHE A 120 -15.59 8.99 3.28
C PHE A 120 -14.86 10.21 3.84
N LYS A 121 -13.96 10.02 4.81
CA LYS A 121 -13.13 11.12 5.35
C LYS A 121 -12.23 11.74 4.27
N ARG A 122 -11.65 10.92 3.38
CA ARG A 122 -10.76 11.39 2.31
C ARG A 122 -11.48 12.26 1.27
N VAL A 123 -12.77 12.04 1.07
CA VAL A 123 -13.61 12.88 0.18
C VAL A 123 -13.79 14.29 0.78
N GLU A 124 -13.80 14.41 2.12
CA GLU A 124 -13.91 15.72 2.80
C GLU A 124 -12.57 16.48 2.83
N ASP A 125 -11.43 15.79 2.91
CA ASP A 125 -10.09 16.36 3.16
C ASP A 125 -9.23 16.61 1.90
N ASN A 126 -9.78 16.83 0.71
CA ASN A 126 -9.03 17.11 -0.53
C ASN A 126 -7.68 16.35 -0.64
N TYR A 127 -7.70 15.22 -1.31
CA TYR A 127 -6.59 14.40 -1.82
C TYR A 127 -5.15 14.89 -1.59
N GLY A 128 -4.52 14.48 -0.49
CA GLY A 128 -3.07 14.43 -0.39
C GLY A 128 -2.54 13.17 -1.08
N THR A 129 -1.56 13.31 -1.96
CA THR A 129 -0.82 12.17 -2.51
C THR A 129 -0.02 11.49 -1.41
N ASP A 130 -0.03 10.15 -1.39
CA ASP A 130 0.76 9.34 -0.45
C ASP A 130 2.23 9.34 -0.91
N ASP A 131 2.97 10.40 -0.58
CA ASP A 131 4.40 10.58 -0.94
C ASP A 131 5.34 9.85 0.04
N ARG A 132 4.95 8.69 0.58
CA ARG A 132 5.84 7.89 1.41
C ARG A 132 7.02 7.36 0.59
N PRO A 133 8.28 7.52 1.10
CA PRO A 133 9.43 6.89 0.46
C PRO A 133 9.28 5.37 0.47
N HIS A 134 9.90 4.68 -0.47
CA HIS A 134 9.91 3.23 -0.49
C HIS A 134 10.58 2.66 0.77
N LEU A 135 10.18 1.45 1.20
CA LEU A 135 10.69 0.84 2.43
C LEU A 135 12.22 0.78 2.48
N LYS A 136 12.87 0.43 1.37
CA LYS A 136 14.33 0.45 1.24
C LYS A 136 14.91 1.81 1.64
N ASP A 137 14.42 2.89 1.03
CA ASP A 137 14.94 4.24 1.22
C ASP A 137 14.64 4.75 2.63
N TYR A 138 13.47 4.41 3.15
CA TYR A 138 13.07 4.69 4.53
C TYR A 138 14.02 4.04 5.55
N ARG A 139 14.33 2.74 5.38
CA ARG A 139 15.22 2.00 6.29
C ARG A 139 16.68 2.45 6.18
N ILE A 140 17.16 2.80 4.99
CA ILE A 140 18.51 3.34 4.80
C ILE A 140 18.64 4.69 5.52
N LYS A 141 17.65 5.56 5.43
CA LYS A 141 17.63 6.83 6.13
C LYS A 141 17.60 6.64 7.65
N GLN A 142 16.74 5.75 8.16
CA GLN A 142 16.65 5.42 9.58
C GLN A 142 17.96 4.85 10.16
N ALA A 143 18.75 4.14 9.36
CA ALA A 143 20.03 3.59 9.79
C ALA A 143 21.19 4.61 9.76
N ALA A 144 20.98 5.77 9.10
CA ALA A 144 21.98 6.84 8.99
C ALA A 144 21.78 7.94 10.05
N GLU A 145 20.67 7.94 10.78
CA GLU A 145 20.36 8.80 11.93
C GLU A 145 20.81 8.14 13.24
#